data_f20a84de58ee99848b3fb56afb9757cf
#
_entry.id   f20a84de58ee99848b3fb56afb9757cf
#
_cell.length_a   1.000
_cell.length_b   1.000
_cell.length_c   1.000
_cell.angle_alpha   90.00
_cell.angle_beta   90.00
_cell.angle_gamma   90.00
#
_symmetry.space_group_name_H-M   'P 1'
#
loop_
_entity.id
_entity.type
_entity.pdbx_description
1 polymer ?
#
loop_
_entity_poly.entity_id
_entity_poly.type
_entity_poly.pdbx_seq_one_letter_code
_entity_poly.pdbx_strand_id
1 'polypeptide(L)'
;MLPISPAALAALGQATRRPVRAQWSNDGGRTWTDARFGSGSVTPDRTAECRYSASVELLAPPRGRSGINSITTEIRLFQGIGVPRRDVEWIPAGWYVIDRLKQTRLGVSLDLLGREDVIRGASLPTARTVGPDTAKECARVLVGEALPGAPIAWRSGVKGSTALPAFVVDEDRWAALSGGTDTSGVSTGIAASLGAEVYADATGIVTFAPVPTLADPVVWQIPRHFATAEPSEEETNEGLVNLWVVTGDSGSGSATVGPAYAWDDDPASLTYAGPDPVADPLAPQRLGLHGVRVRTGRYTSPLVTTQGQADDVAQAKLADSLGVQASLSFTSVCNPALEPGDVVEVEVSEGRWERHLIDSSPYALGGVSMACQTRTSTRRL
;
A
#
# COMPACT_ATOMS: atom_id res chain seq x y z
N MET A 1 -8.79 6.86 1.43
CA MET A 1 -8.99 7.50 2.75
C MET A 1 -10.03 6.74 3.54
N LEU A 2 -9.76 6.47 4.81
CA LEU A 2 -10.71 5.85 5.73
C LEU A 2 -11.98 6.73 5.89
N PRO A 3 -13.13 6.13 6.24
CA PRO A 3 -14.32 6.90 6.51
C PRO A 3 -14.10 7.91 7.64
N ILE A 4 -14.38 9.18 7.37
CA ILE A 4 -14.31 10.29 8.32
C ILE A 4 -15.48 11.24 8.07
N SER A 5 -16.11 11.72 9.13
CA SER A 5 -17.21 12.66 8.96
C SER A 5 -16.72 14.04 8.50
N PRO A 6 -17.54 14.79 7.74
CA PRO A 6 -17.19 16.17 7.36
C PRO A 6 -16.90 17.07 8.57
N ALA A 7 -17.56 16.81 9.70
CA ALA A 7 -17.33 17.57 10.93
C ALA A 7 -15.96 17.27 11.57
N ALA A 8 -15.52 16.01 11.57
CA ALA A 8 -14.20 15.63 12.03
C ALA A 8 -13.11 16.15 11.07
N LEU A 9 -13.33 16.06 9.76
CA LEU A 9 -12.42 16.61 8.76
C LEU A 9 -12.24 18.14 8.93
N ALA A 10 -13.32 18.87 9.13
CA ALA A 10 -13.26 20.31 9.40
C ALA A 10 -12.57 20.65 10.76
N ALA A 11 -12.62 19.73 11.72
CA ALA A 11 -11.98 19.92 13.02
C ALA A 11 -10.45 19.72 12.97
N LEU A 12 -9.88 19.13 11.90
CA LEU A 12 -8.44 18.89 11.79
C LEU A 12 -7.61 20.18 11.84
N GLY A 13 -8.09 21.27 11.25
CA GLY A 13 -7.46 22.58 11.27
C GLY A 13 -7.67 23.39 12.56
N GLN A 14 -8.33 22.81 13.57
CA GLN A 14 -8.65 23.48 14.81
C GLN A 14 -7.89 22.86 16.00
N ALA A 15 -7.77 23.60 17.11
CA ALA A 15 -7.22 23.10 18.35
C ALA A 15 -8.22 22.10 19.00
N THR A 16 -8.15 20.84 18.62
CA THR A 16 -9.05 19.78 19.08
C THR A 16 -8.32 18.71 19.90
N ARG A 17 -9.06 18.04 20.77
CA ARG A 17 -8.52 16.89 21.52
C ARG A 17 -8.22 15.75 20.56
N ARG A 18 -7.08 15.10 20.77
CA ARG A 18 -6.61 13.95 19.97
C ARG A 18 -6.37 12.74 20.88
N PRO A 19 -7.43 12.17 21.50
CA PRO A 19 -7.24 11.01 22.37
C PRO A 19 -6.79 9.79 21.57
N VAL A 20 -6.09 8.88 22.26
CA VAL A 20 -5.63 7.62 21.69
C VAL A 20 -6.28 6.48 22.44
N ARG A 21 -6.70 5.44 21.71
CA ARG A 21 -7.18 4.18 22.27
C ARG A 21 -6.32 3.04 21.76
N ALA A 22 -5.82 2.23 22.67
CA ALA A 22 -5.13 0.99 22.38
C ALA A 22 -5.90 -0.17 22.96
N GLN A 23 -6.01 -1.26 22.21
CA GLN A 23 -6.67 -2.50 22.63
C GLN A 23 -5.77 -3.68 22.27
N TRP A 24 -5.86 -4.75 23.06
CA TRP A 24 -5.15 -5.99 22.79
C TRP A 24 -6.09 -7.19 22.85
N SER A 25 -5.71 -8.26 22.15
CA SER A 25 -6.42 -9.52 22.05
C SER A 25 -5.41 -10.68 22.00
N ASN A 26 -5.73 -11.82 22.62
CA ASN A 26 -4.97 -13.07 22.52
C ASN A 26 -5.76 -14.20 21.85
N ASP A 27 -6.92 -13.90 21.28
CA ASP A 27 -7.84 -14.87 20.69
C ASP A 27 -8.15 -14.62 19.21
N GLY A 28 -7.18 -13.97 18.51
CA GLY A 28 -7.34 -13.64 17.09
C GLY A 28 -8.34 -12.52 16.84
N GLY A 29 -8.49 -11.61 17.79
CA GLY A 29 -9.36 -10.44 17.66
C GLY A 29 -10.83 -10.70 17.94
N ARG A 30 -11.18 -11.83 18.58
CA ARG A 30 -12.57 -12.12 18.97
C ARG A 30 -13.02 -11.31 20.17
N THR A 31 -12.12 -11.12 21.13
CA THR A 31 -12.34 -10.27 22.30
C THR A 31 -11.23 -9.24 22.44
N TRP A 32 -11.58 -8.02 22.84
CA TRP A 32 -10.65 -6.90 22.95
C TRP A 32 -10.66 -6.31 24.36
N THR A 33 -9.48 -6.09 24.91
CA THR A 33 -9.28 -5.46 26.20
C THR A 33 -8.56 -4.11 25.99
N ASP A 34 -9.07 -3.06 26.61
CA ASP A 34 -8.43 -1.75 26.56
C ASP A 34 -7.07 -1.79 27.28
N ALA A 35 -6.07 -1.20 26.68
CA ALA A 35 -4.74 -1.00 27.26
C ALA A 35 -4.51 0.49 27.58
N ARG A 36 -3.73 0.75 28.63
CA ARG A 36 -3.31 2.11 28.95
C ARG A 36 -2.19 2.54 28.02
N PHE A 37 -2.49 3.43 27.12
CA PHE A 37 -1.52 4.00 26.17
C PHE A 37 -0.60 4.98 26.88
N GLY A 38 0.70 4.89 26.66
CA GLY A 38 1.72 5.83 27.12
C GLY A 38 2.13 6.81 26.03
N SER A 39 2.78 6.29 25.00
CA SER A 39 3.24 7.05 23.84
C SER A 39 3.36 6.14 22.63
N GLY A 40 3.53 6.70 21.43
CA GLY A 40 3.82 5.91 20.26
C GLY A 40 3.55 6.66 18.95
N SER A 41 3.91 6.00 17.86
CA SER A 41 3.71 6.46 16.51
C SER A 41 3.25 5.32 15.61
N VAL A 42 2.59 5.67 14.52
CA VAL A 42 2.25 4.76 13.43
C VAL A 42 2.91 5.25 12.16
N THR A 43 3.29 4.30 11.33
CA THR A 43 3.92 4.53 10.03
C THR A 43 3.15 3.76 8.97
N PRO A 44 2.12 4.40 8.38
CA PRO A 44 1.51 3.89 7.16
C PRO A 44 2.47 4.14 6.00
N ASP A 45 2.85 3.10 5.25
CA ASP A 45 3.82 3.19 4.16
C ASP A 45 3.52 2.13 3.09
N ARG A 46 3.19 2.59 1.87
CA ARG A 46 2.90 1.70 0.74
C ARG A 46 4.14 0.99 0.21
N THR A 47 5.32 1.56 0.42
CA THR A 47 6.59 1.03 -0.10
C THR A 47 7.21 -0.01 0.83
N ALA A 48 6.72 -0.09 2.08
CA ALA A 48 7.20 -1.05 3.06
C ALA A 48 6.60 -2.45 2.81
N GLU A 49 7.29 -3.46 3.29
CA GLU A 49 6.85 -4.86 3.21
C GLU A 49 5.53 -5.12 3.96
N CYS A 50 5.34 -4.47 5.10
CA CYS A 50 4.05 -4.37 5.78
C CYS A 50 3.57 -2.93 5.67
N ARG A 51 2.37 -2.74 5.11
CA ARG A 51 1.82 -1.39 4.84
C ARG A 51 1.68 -0.54 6.09
N TYR A 52 1.46 -1.16 7.24
CA TYR A 52 1.34 -0.49 8.52
C TYR A 52 2.36 -1.03 9.50
N SER A 53 3.13 -0.14 10.12
CA SER A 53 3.95 -0.46 11.27
C SER A 53 3.72 0.55 12.38
N ALA A 54 4.06 0.19 13.62
CA ALA A 54 3.91 1.10 14.74
C ALA A 54 4.94 0.80 15.82
N SER A 55 5.30 1.83 16.60
CA SER A 55 6.05 1.65 17.84
C SER A 55 5.27 2.31 18.98
N VAL A 56 4.92 1.54 20.01
CA VAL A 56 4.07 2.04 21.10
C VAL A 56 4.57 1.61 22.46
N GLU A 57 4.33 2.43 23.47
CA GLU A 57 4.51 2.12 24.87
C GLU A 57 3.15 1.96 25.55
N LEU A 58 2.93 0.80 26.17
CA LEU A 58 1.76 0.52 26.98
C LEU A 58 2.11 0.49 28.46
N LEU A 59 1.32 1.18 29.28
CA LEU A 59 1.56 1.32 30.71
C LEU A 59 0.96 0.17 31.50
N ALA A 60 1.78 -0.49 32.32
CA ALA A 60 1.38 -1.54 33.26
C ALA A 60 0.37 -2.59 32.69
N PRO A 61 0.59 -3.14 31.48
CA PRO A 61 -0.31 -4.17 30.99
C PRO A 61 -0.13 -5.47 31.75
N PRO A 62 -1.16 -6.33 31.84
CA PRO A 62 -1.00 -7.69 32.34
C PRO A 62 -0.01 -8.44 31.44
N ARG A 63 0.82 -9.29 32.03
CA ARG A 63 1.92 -9.99 31.37
C ARG A 63 1.75 -11.50 31.44
N GLY A 64 2.55 -12.22 30.65
CA GLY A 64 2.60 -13.67 30.62
C GLY A 64 1.57 -14.27 29.66
N ARG A 65 1.31 -15.56 29.83
CA ARG A 65 0.51 -16.32 28.87
C ARG A 65 -0.94 -15.81 28.72
N SER A 66 -1.51 -15.23 29.76
CA SER A 66 -2.84 -14.64 29.76
C SER A 66 -2.85 -13.12 29.54
N GLY A 67 -1.69 -12.51 29.45
CA GLY A 67 -1.51 -11.08 29.19
C GLY A 67 -0.82 -10.83 27.85
N ILE A 68 -0.24 -9.64 27.69
CA ILE A 68 0.47 -9.27 26.46
C ILE A 68 1.74 -10.10 26.31
N ASN A 69 1.88 -10.77 25.17
CA ASN A 69 3.03 -11.56 24.76
C ASN A 69 3.27 -11.43 23.25
N SER A 70 4.48 -11.70 22.77
CA SER A 70 4.87 -11.53 21.37
C SER A 70 4.37 -12.61 20.41
N ILE A 71 3.71 -13.66 20.91
CA ILE A 71 3.34 -14.82 20.08
C ILE A 71 1.87 -14.77 19.63
N THR A 72 0.97 -14.45 20.57
CA THR A 72 -0.47 -14.55 20.33
C THR A 72 -1.20 -13.22 20.43
N THR A 73 -0.52 -12.16 20.87
CA THR A 73 -1.18 -10.88 21.10
C THR A 73 -1.27 -10.08 19.82
N GLU A 74 -2.47 -9.68 19.50
CA GLU A 74 -2.78 -8.66 18.48
C GLU A 74 -3.13 -7.33 19.16
N ILE A 75 -2.78 -6.22 18.51
CA ILE A 75 -2.98 -4.85 19.03
C ILE A 75 -3.81 -4.06 18.01
N ARG A 76 -4.83 -3.35 18.50
CA ARG A 76 -5.54 -2.33 17.72
C ARG A 76 -5.25 -0.94 18.27
N LEU A 77 -4.97 -0.02 17.37
CA LEU A 77 -4.73 1.38 17.69
C LEU A 77 -5.79 2.25 17.01
N PHE A 78 -6.22 3.28 17.72
CA PHE A 78 -7.18 4.25 17.20
C PHE A 78 -6.72 5.66 17.56
N GLN A 79 -6.83 6.56 16.58
CA GLN A 79 -6.65 7.99 16.78
C GLN A 79 -8.03 8.65 16.89
N GLY A 80 -8.28 9.33 17.98
CA GLY A 80 -9.52 10.09 18.15
C GLY A 80 -9.40 11.52 17.64
N ILE A 81 -10.48 12.04 17.11
CA ILE A 81 -10.65 13.45 16.75
C ILE A 81 -11.82 13.99 17.55
N GLY A 82 -11.54 14.96 18.44
CA GLY A 82 -12.57 15.65 19.19
C GLY A 82 -13.35 16.60 18.27
N VAL A 83 -14.63 16.32 18.07
CA VAL A 83 -15.51 17.16 17.26
C VAL A 83 -16.24 18.15 18.18
N PRO A 84 -16.21 19.47 17.91
CA PRO A 84 -16.92 20.43 18.72
C PRO A 84 -18.42 20.09 18.90
N ARG A 85 -18.90 20.06 20.12
CA ARG A 85 -20.30 19.72 20.51
C ARG A 85 -20.74 18.31 20.14
N ARG A 86 -19.80 17.38 19.87
CA ARG A 86 -20.04 15.97 19.59
C ARG A 86 -19.04 15.11 20.36
N ASP A 87 -19.26 13.79 20.35
CA ASP A 87 -18.31 12.83 20.87
C ASP A 87 -17.06 12.74 20.01
N VAL A 88 -16.03 12.07 20.54
CA VAL A 88 -14.81 11.76 19.81
C VAL A 88 -15.12 10.81 18.65
N GLU A 89 -14.71 11.17 17.45
CA GLU A 89 -14.71 10.27 16.31
C GLU A 89 -13.41 9.46 16.30
N TRP A 90 -13.53 8.14 16.30
CA TRP A 90 -12.39 7.23 16.36
C TRP A 90 -12.05 6.71 14.97
N ILE A 91 -10.82 6.97 14.54
CA ILE A 91 -10.27 6.51 13.26
C ILE A 91 -9.33 5.34 13.57
N PRO A 92 -9.47 4.18 12.89
CA PRO A 92 -8.50 3.08 13.00
C PRO A 92 -7.11 3.55 12.58
N ALA A 93 -6.12 3.32 13.44
CA ALA A 93 -4.73 3.64 13.16
C ALA A 93 -3.89 2.38 12.84
N GLY A 94 -4.52 1.22 12.90
CA GLY A 94 -3.98 -0.06 12.48
C GLY A 94 -4.36 -1.22 13.38
N TRP A 95 -4.30 -2.41 12.81
CA TRP A 95 -4.40 -3.70 13.50
C TRP A 95 -3.10 -4.47 13.27
N TYR A 96 -2.42 -4.79 14.34
CA TYR A 96 -1.02 -5.21 14.36
C TYR A 96 -0.83 -6.54 15.06
N VAL A 97 0.31 -7.18 14.72
CA VAL A 97 0.95 -8.24 15.52
C VAL A 97 2.23 -7.68 16.13
N ILE A 98 2.72 -8.33 17.18
CA ILE A 98 3.92 -7.88 17.88
C ILE A 98 5.15 -8.53 17.25
N ASP A 99 6.00 -7.74 16.61
CA ASP A 99 7.32 -8.16 16.14
C ASP A 99 8.29 -8.24 17.32
N ARG A 100 8.36 -7.17 18.13
CA ARG A 100 9.26 -7.11 19.28
C ARG A 100 8.55 -6.59 20.53
N LEU A 101 8.80 -7.22 21.65
CA LEU A 101 8.33 -6.80 22.97
C LEU A 101 9.52 -6.58 23.89
N LYS A 102 9.67 -5.35 24.40
CA LYS A 102 10.67 -4.98 25.39
C LYS A 102 10.01 -4.53 26.68
N GLN A 103 10.41 -5.11 27.80
CA GLN A 103 9.92 -4.68 29.11
C GLN A 103 10.62 -3.37 29.51
N THR A 104 9.83 -2.41 29.96
CA THR A 104 10.30 -1.16 30.54
C THR A 104 9.95 -1.10 32.03
N ARG A 105 10.47 -0.11 32.75
CA ARG A 105 10.16 0.07 34.18
C ARG A 105 8.66 0.31 34.42
N LEU A 106 8.01 1.02 33.50
CA LEU A 106 6.62 1.46 33.66
C LEU A 106 5.61 0.64 32.86
N GLY A 107 6.10 -0.20 31.91
CA GLY A 107 5.22 -0.94 31.03
C GLY A 107 5.95 -1.85 30.06
N VAL A 108 5.51 -1.83 28.81
CA VAL A 108 6.13 -2.54 27.70
C VAL A 108 6.24 -1.59 26.49
N SER A 109 7.38 -1.67 25.80
CA SER A 109 7.57 -1.07 24.48
C SER A 109 7.37 -2.17 23.46
N LEU A 110 6.59 -1.88 22.43
CA LEU A 110 6.20 -2.81 21.37
C LEU A 110 6.59 -2.22 20.02
N ASP A 111 7.30 -3.00 19.21
CA ASP A 111 7.41 -2.78 17.78
C ASP A 111 6.37 -3.69 17.12
N LEU A 112 5.54 -3.11 16.26
CA LEU A 112 4.33 -3.71 15.72
C LEU A 112 4.37 -3.69 14.20
N LEU A 113 3.94 -4.79 13.58
CA LEU A 113 3.79 -4.93 12.13
C LEU A 113 2.33 -5.19 11.77
N GLY A 114 1.93 -4.80 10.57
CA GLY A 114 0.61 -5.06 10.03
C GLY A 114 0.25 -6.54 10.05
N ARG A 115 -1.03 -6.84 10.04
CA ARG A 115 -1.54 -8.20 10.19
C ARG A 115 -1.10 -9.15 9.07
N GLU A 116 -0.70 -8.62 7.92
CA GLU A 116 -0.08 -9.37 6.82
C GLU A 116 1.21 -10.08 7.21
N ASP A 117 1.90 -9.62 8.25
CA ASP A 117 3.12 -10.26 8.75
C ASP A 117 2.88 -11.69 9.24
N VAL A 118 1.69 -11.99 9.75
CA VAL A 118 1.28 -13.37 10.09
C VAL A 118 1.31 -14.27 8.86
N ILE A 119 0.87 -13.77 7.70
CA ILE A 119 0.85 -14.55 6.46
C ILE A 119 2.28 -14.71 5.93
N ARG A 120 3.09 -13.65 6.02
CA ARG A 120 4.51 -13.64 5.64
C ARG A 120 5.33 -14.63 6.47
N GLY A 121 5.13 -14.65 7.78
CA GLY A 121 5.80 -15.57 8.70
C GLY A 121 5.31 -17.01 8.61
N ALA A 122 4.13 -17.26 8.02
CA ALA A 122 3.54 -18.59 7.90
C ALA A 122 4.02 -19.31 6.62
N SER A 123 5.33 -19.57 6.49
CA SER A 123 5.89 -20.28 5.35
C SER A 123 5.36 -21.72 5.24
N LEU A 124 5.34 -22.25 4.02
CA LEU A 124 4.98 -23.63 3.75
C LEU A 124 6.19 -24.54 4.03
N PRO A 125 6.01 -25.68 4.72
CA PRO A 125 7.10 -26.62 4.93
C PRO A 125 7.52 -27.36 3.64
N THR A 126 6.64 -27.41 2.65
CA THR A 126 6.87 -28.00 1.33
C THR A 126 6.06 -27.24 0.30
N ALA A 127 6.60 -27.12 -0.90
CA ALA A 127 5.88 -26.57 -2.04
C ALA A 127 4.58 -27.33 -2.30
N ARG A 128 3.53 -26.61 -2.68
CA ARG A 128 2.25 -27.23 -3.01
C ARG A 128 1.55 -26.53 -4.18
N THR A 129 0.68 -27.26 -4.84
CA THR A 129 -0.15 -26.73 -5.92
C THR A 129 -1.41 -26.09 -5.35
N VAL A 130 -1.75 -24.90 -5.82
CA VAL A 130 -2.98 -24.16 -5.56
C VAL A 130 -3.72 -23.99 -6.89
N GLY A 131 -5.06 -24.03 -6.86
CA GLY A 131 -5.88 -23.98 -8.06
C GLY A 131 -5.98 -25.34 -8.78
N PRO A 132 -6.56 -25.40 -10.01
CA PRO A 132 -7.13 -24.25 -10.73
C PRO A 132 -8.44 -23.76 -10.09
N ASP A 133 -8.61 -22.46 -9.92
CA ASP A 133 -9.83 -21.86 -9.37
C ASP A 133 -9.84 -20.34 -9.67
N THR A 134 -10.84 -19.61 -9.16
CA THR A 134 -10.82 -18.15 -9.22
C THR A 134 -9.74 -17.56 -8.32
N ALA A 135 -9.26 -16.37 -8.68
CA ALA A 135 -8.28 -15.64 -7.86
C ALA A 135 -8.76 -15.45 -6.41
N LYS A 136 -10.07 -15.20 -6.21
CA LYS A 136 -10.68 -15.10 -4.87
C LYS A 136 -10.53 -16.39 -4.07
N GLU A 137 -10.78 -17.53 -4.69
CA GLU A 137 -10.74 -18.81 -4.00
C GLU A 137 -9.29 -19.21 -3.69
N CYS A 138 -8.38 -19.04 -4.65
CA CYS A 138 -6.95 -19.25 -4.41
C CYS A 138 -6.42 -18.37 -3.26
N ALA A 139 -6.78 -17.08 -3.24
CA ALA A 139 -6.39 -16.17 -2.17
C ALA A 139 -7.03 -16.57 -0.82
N ARG A 140 -8.30 -16.99 -0.81
CA ARG A 140 -9.00 -17.45 0.40
C ARG A 140 -8.31 -18.66 1.03
N VAL A 141 -7.83 -19.59 0.20
CA VAL A 141 -7.09 -20.76 0.69
C VAL A 141 -5.78 -20.31 1.33
N LEU A 142 -4.97 -19.49 0.64
CA LEU A 142 -3.65 -19.08 1.13
C LEU A 142 -3.72 -18.22 2.40
N VAL A 143 -4.66 -17.28 2.44
CA VAL A 143 -4.88 -16.42 3.62
C VAL A 143 -5.46 -17.23 4.77
N GLY A 144 -6.50 -18.04 4.50
CA GLY A 144 -7.23 -18.77 5.54
C GLY A 144 -6.41 -19.82 6.27
N GLU A 145 -5.35 -20.34 5.66
CA GLU A 145 -4.43 -21.26 6.31
C GLU A 145 -3.46 -20.59 7.27
N ALA A 146 -3.00 -19.39 6.92
CA ALA A 146 -2.11 -18.62 7.79
C ALA A 146 -2.88 -17.83 8.85
N LEU A 147 -4.06 -17.31 8.48
CA LEU A 147 -4.87 -16.42 9.30
C LEU A 147 -6.34 -16.86 9.25
N PRO A 148 -6.71 -17.95 9.97
CA PRO A 148 -8.04 -18.52 9.91
C PRO A 148 -9.15 -17.52 10.27
N GLY A 149 -10.13 -17.38 9.38
CA GLY A 149 -11.27 -16.48 9.59
C GLY A 149 -10.97 -15.00 9.33
N ALA A 150 -9.78 -14.66 8.85
CA ALA A 150 -9.49 -13.28 8.44
C ALA A 150 -10.42 -12.85 7.30
N PRO A 151 -11.04 -11.67 7.37
CA PRO A 151 -11.83 -11.15 6.28
C PRO A 151 -10.91 -10.74 5.12
N ILE A 152 -11.39 -11.00 3.89
CA ILE A 152 -10.70 -10.59 2.66
C ILE A 152 -11.63 -9.66 1.90
N ALA A 153 -11.14 -8.48 1.56
CA ALA A 153 -11.84 -7.50 0.75
C ALA A 153 -11.27 -7.43 -0.67
N TRP A 154 -12.17 -7.26 -1.64
CA TRP A 154 -11.84 -7.04 -3.03
C TRP A 154 -12.41 -5.69 -3.43
N ARG A 155 -11.54 -4.70 -3.62
CA ARG A 155 -11.95 -3.35 -4.00
C ARG A 155 -12.46 -3.35 -5.44
N SER A 156 -13.33 -2.40 -5.74
CA SER A 156 -13.82 -2.19 -7.12
C SER A 156 -12.64 -2.01 -8.08
N GLY A 157 -12.74 -2.62 -9.27
CA GLY A 157 -11.67 -2.62 -10.27
C GLY A 157 -10.80 -3.87 -10.27
N VAL A 158 -10.70 -4.62 -9.15
CA VAL A 158 -9.93 -5.88 -9.12
C VAL A 158 -10.79 -7.05 -9.61
N LYS A 159 -10.36 -7.71 -10.67
CA LYS A 159 -11.07 -8.83 -11.31
C LYS A 159 -10.87 -10.16 -10.55
N GLY A 160 -11.29 -10.22 -9.30
CA GLY A 160 -11.09 -11.39 -8.43
C GLY A 160 -11.80 -12.68 -8.88
N SER A 161 -12.75 -12.60 -9.83
CA SER A 161 -13.39 -13.77 -10.47
C SER A 161 -12.59 -14.34 -11.63
N THR A 162 -11.43 -13.76 -11.97
CA THR A 162 -10.53 -14.31 -13.00
C THR A 162 -10.14 -15.72 -12.63
N ALA A 163 -10.31 -16.65 -13.59
CA ALA A 163 -9.86 -18.03 -13.45
C ALA A 163 -8.33 -18.07 -13.53
N LEU A 164 -7.70 -18.67 -12.53
CA LEU A 164 -6.27 -18.93 -12.51
C LEU A 164 -6.00 -20.41 -12.80
N PRO A 165 -4.93 -20.73 -13.53
CA PRO A 165 -4.47 -22.11 -13.68
C PRO A 165 -3.98 -22.63 -12.34
N ALA A 166 -3.73 -23.95 -12.26
CA ALA A 166 -2.98 -24.50 -11.14
C ALA A 166 -1.54 -23.96 -11.16
N PHE A 167 -1.05 -23.50 -10.02
CA PHE A 167 0.31 -22.99 -9.87
C PHE A 167 0.95 -23.49 -8.57
N VAL A 168 2.25 -23.55 -8.57
CA VAL A 168 3.01 -23.98 -7.40
C VAL A 168 3.29 -22.79 -6.52
N VAL A 169 2.99 -22.94 -5.23
CA VAL A 169 3.41 -22.05 -4.16
C VAL A 169 4.56 -22.75 -3.44
N ASP A 170 5.73 -22.16 -3.50
CA ASP A 170 6.92 -22.68 -2.83
C ASP A 170 6.79 -22.46 -1.30
N GLU A 171 7.73 -21.79 -0.67
CA GLU A 171 7.70 -21.59 0.76
C GLU A 171 6.94 -20.33 1.18
N ASP A 172 6.90 -19.31 0.32
CA ASP A 172 6.39 -17.97 0.64
C ASP A 172 4.94 -17.79 0.15
N ARG A 173 3.99 -17.88 1.10
CA ARG A 173 2.58 -17.58 0.83
C ARG A 173 2.32 -16.13 0.47
N TRP A 174 3.07 -15.20 1.06
CA TRP A 174 2.86 -13.78 0.78
C TRP A 174 3.30 -13.42 -0.64
N ALA A 175 4.43 -13.95 -1.09
CA ALA A 175 4.86 -13.80 -2.48
C ALA A 175 3.82 -14.34 -3.46
N ALA A 176 3.19 -15.49 -3.15
CA ALA A 176 2.11 -16.05 -3.97
C ALA A 176 0.83 -15.19 -3.96
N LEU A 177 0.59 -14.37 -2.95
CA LEU A 177 -0.52 -13.41 -2.89
C LEU A 177 -0.17 -12.10 -3.58
N SER A 178 0.97 -11.51 -3.24
CA SER A 178 1.35 -10.14 -3.65
C SER A 178 2.04 -10.10 -5.02
N GLY A 179 3.00 -10.96 -5.25
CA GLY A 179 3.83 -11.00 -6.43
C GLY A 179 5.30 -10.77 -6.10
N GLY A 180 6.02 -11.85 -5.88
CA GLY A 180 7.47 -11.87 -5.95
C GLY A 180 7.92 -12.27 -7.35
N THR A 181 9.14 -11.94 -7.71
CA THR A 181 9.78 -12.44 -8.94
C THR A 181 10.80 -13.49 -8.51
N ASP A 182 10.71 -14.69 -9.07
CA ASP A 182 11.69 -15.74 -8.85
C ASP A 182 13.03 -15.42 -9.53
N THR A 183 14.03 -16.26 -9.30
CA THR A 183 15.36 -16.12 -9.92
C THR A 183 15.35 -16.20 -11.46
N SER A 184 14.27 -16.69 -12.05
CA SER A 184 14.04 -16.77 -13.49
C SER A 184 13.33 -15.55 -14.06
N GLY A 185 12.93 -14.58 -13.21
CA GLY A 185 12.18 -13.40 -13.61
C GLY A 185 10.67 -13.66 -13.79
N VAL A 186 10.16 -14.80 -13.31
CA VAL A 186 8.75 -15.20 -13.39
C VAL A 186 8.04 -14.83 -12.08
N SER A 187 6.88 -14.21 -12.15
CA SER A 187 6.05 -13.88 -11.00
C SER A 187 4.82 -14.77 -10.91
N THR A 188 4.59 -15.35 -9.73
CA THR A 188 3.42 -16.21 -9.45
C THR A 188 2.41 -15.55 -8.52
N GLY A 189 2.51 -14.23 -8.27
CA GLY A 189 1.62 -13.52 -7.37
C GLY A 189 0.23 -13.27 -7.93
N ILE A 190 -0.80 -13.60 -7.16
CA ILE A 190 -2.21 -13.40 -7.55
C ILE A 190 -2.50 -11.91 -7.81
N ALA A 191 -2.16 -11.02 -6.87
CA ALA A 191 -2.44 -9.59 -7.01
C ALA A 191 -1.74 -9.00 -8.23
N ALA A 192 -0.43 -9.25 -8.38
CA ALA A 192 0.36 -8.74 -9.50
C ALA A 192 -0.16 -9.23 -10.86
N SER A 193 -0.65 -10.49 -10.95
CA SER A 193 -1.24 -11.03 -12.18
C SER A 193 -2.59 -10.42 -12.56
N LEU A 194 -3.19 -9.66 -11.65
CA LEU A 194 -4.45 -8.93 -11.85
C LEU A 194 -4.23 -7.41 -11.99
N GLY A 195 -3.00 -6.93 -12.03
CA GLY A 195 -2.69 -5.50 -11.97
C GLY A 195 -3.15 -4.85 -10.68
N ALA A 196 -3.06 -5.58 -9.57
CA ALA A 196 -3.52 -5.16 -8.26
C ALA A 196 -2.40 -5.24 -7.21
N GLU A 197 -2.64 -4.65 -6.06
CA GLU A 197 -1.83 -4.79 -4.85
C GLU A 197 -2.64 -5.51 -3.75
N VAL A 198 -1.94 -6.13 -2.80
CA VAL A 198 -2.55 -6.76 -1.62
C VAL A 198 -1.84 -6.28 -0.35
N TYR A 199 -2.62 -6.00 0.69
CA TYR A 199 -2.13 -5.53 1.99
C TYR A 199 -3.19 -5.76 3.06
N ALA A 200 -2.80 -5.69 4.33
CA ALA A 200 -3.78 -5.55 5.41
C ALA A 200 -4.07 -4.06 5.61
N ASP A 201 -5.33 -3.67 5.54
CA ASP A 201 -5.75 -2.28 5.79
C ASP A 201 -5.71 -1.93 7.30
N ALA A 202 -5.94 -0.66 7.64
CA ALA A 202 -5.92 -0.20 9.04
C ALA A 202 -6.92 -0.92 9.95
N THR A 203 -7.92 -1.60 9.39
CA THR A 203 -8.87 -2.43 10.14
C THR A 203 -8.46 -3.90 10.23
N GLY A 204 -7.31 -4.27 9.66
CA GLY A 204 -6.76 -5.63 9.65
C GLY A 204 -7.39 -6.57 8.62
N ILE A 205 -8.10 -6.03 7.64
CA ILE A 205 -8.70 -6.78 6.54
C ILE A 205 -7.66 -6.95 5.44
N VAL A 206 -7.45 -8.19 4.98
CA VAL A 206 -6.59 -8.45 3.81
C VAL A 206 -7.30 -7.93 2.57
N THR A 207 -6.78 -6.88 1.99
CA THR A 207 -7.44 -6.11 0.93
C THR A 207 -6.68 -6.24 -0.39
N PHE A 208 -7.39 -6.67 -1.43
CA PHE A 208 -6.94 -6.60 -2.82
C PHE A 208 -7.51 -5.32 -3.43
N ALA A 209 -6.64 -4.43 -3.90
CA ALA A 209 -7.01 -3.13 -4.46
C ALA A 209 -6.31 -2.89 -5.80
N PRO A 210 -6.90 -2.10 -6.71
CA PRO A 210 -6.15 -1.63 -7.89
C PRO A 210 -4.89 -0.90 -7.46
N VAL A 211 -3.84 -0.97 -8.25
CA VAL A 211 -2.66 -0.11 -8.05
C VAL A 211 -3.11 1.35 -8.16
N PRO A 212 -2.87 2.19 -7.15
CA PRO A 212 -3.35 3.57 -7.16
C PRO A 212 -2.59 4.42 -8.19
N THR A 213 -3.30 5.35 -8.79
CA THR A 213 -2.80 6.25 -9.84
C THR A 213 -3.10 7.71 -9.51
N LEU A 214 -2.35 8.63 -10.10
CA LEU A 214 -2.64 10.07 -9.98
C LEU A 214 -3.96 10.50 -10.64
N ALA A 215 -4.57 9.62 -11.46
CA ALA A 215 -5.89 9.84 -12.05
C ALA A 215 -7.04 9.56 -11.07
N ASP A 216 -6.76 8.87 -9.96
CA ASP A 216 -7.76 8.55 -8.95
C ASP A 216 -8.35 9.84 -8.33
N PRO A 217 -9.56 9.77 -7.78
CA PRO A 217 -10.19 10.94 -7.17
C PRO A 217 -9.36 11.54 -6.03
N VAL A 218 -9.23 12.86 -6.03
CA VAL A 218 -8.63 13.59 -4.90
C VAL A 218 -9.51 13.42 -3.66
N VAL A 219 -8.92 12.89 -2.59
CA VAL A 219 -9.65 12.63 -1.34
C VAL A 219 -9.51 13.75 -0.31
N TRP A 220 -8.45 14.56 -0.43
CA TRP A 220 -8.18 15.66 0.49
C TRP A 220 -7.36 16.75 -0.17
N GLN A 221 -7.63 18.01 0.20
CA GLN A 221 -6.87 19.17 -0.21
C GLN A 221 -6.04 19.68 0.98
N ILE A 222 -4.76 19.90 0.76
CA ILE A 222 -3.81 20.36 1.77
C ILE A 222 -3.40 21.78 1.41
N PRO A 223 -4.09 22.79 1.95
CA PRO A 223 -3.73 24.18 1.72
C PRO A 223 -2.42 24.52 2.44
N ARG A 224 -1.69 25.51 1.94
CA ARG A 224 -0.37 25.90 2.45
C ARG A 224 -0.34 26.18 3.96
N HIS A 225 -1.42 26.71 4.52
CA HIS A 225 -1.49 26.96 5.98
C HIS A 225 -1.63 25.68 6.83
N PHE A 226 -1.88 24.51 6.23
CA PHE A 226 -1.81 23.22 6.90
C PHE A 226 -0.40 22.61 6.84
N ALA A 227 0.45 23.05 5.90
CA ALA A 227 1.85 22.67 5.87
C ALA A 227 2.60 23.42 7.01
N THR A 228 3.30 22.65 7.85
CA THR A 228 4.04 23.19 9.00
C THR A 228 5.54 23.31 8.72
N ALA A 229 6.01 22.80 7.58
CA ALA A 229 7.37 22.95 7.10
C ALA A 229 7.34 23.19 5.58
N GLU A 230 8.38 23.84 5.06
CA GLU A 230 8.52 24.00 3.61
C GLU A 230 8.70 22.64 2.93
N PRO A 231 8.06 22.42 1.78
CA PRO A 231 8.20 21.19 1.03
C PRO A 231 9.64 21.01 0.53
N SER A 232 10.17 19.80 0.65
CA SER A 232 11.42 19.40 0.01
C SER A 232 11.09 18.55 -1.21
N GLU A 233 11.57 18.96 -2.36
CA GLU A 233 11.40 18.25 -3.62
C GLU A 233 12.68 17.47 -3.95
N GLU A 234 12.51 16.24 -4.40
CA GLU A 234 13.60 15.41 -4.91
C GLU A 234 13.17 14.82 -6.26
N GLU A 235 14.01 14.94 -7.25
CA GLU A 235 13.83 14.30 -8.56
C GLU A 235 14.86 13.19 -8.72
N THR A 236 14.40 11.99 -9.08
CA THR A 236 15.25 10.85 -9.37
C THR A 236 14.85 10.19 -10.69
N ASN A 237 15.80 9.66 -11.40
CA ASN A 237 15.56 8.79 -12.56
C ASN A 237 15.83 7.31 -12.23
N GLU A 238 16.11 7.00 -10.98
CA GLU A 238 16.31 5.64 -10.52
C GLU A 238 14.98 4.87 -10.56
N GLY A 239 15.02 3.65 -11.08
CA GLY A 239 13.82 2.82 -11.20
C GLY A 239 12.82 3.27 -12.29
N LEU A 240 13.12 4.34 -13.05
CA LEU A 240 12.25 4.80 -14.12
C LEU A 240 12.06 3.74 -15.20
N VAL A 241 10.81 3.37 -15.44
CA VAL A 241 10.37 2.52 -16.55
C VAL A 241 9.21 3.23 -17.25
N ASN A 242 9.36 3.51 -18.54
CA ASN A 242 8.34 4.20 -19.35
C ASN A 242 7.74 3.37 -20.49
N LEU A 243 8.14 2.10 -20.58
CA LEU A 243 7.54 1.07 -21.44
C LEU A 243 7.52 -0.26 -20.70
N TRP A 244 6.35 -0.84 -20.54
CA TRP A 244 6.19 -2.17 -19.97
C TRP A 244 5.80 -3.20 -21.03
N VAL A 245 6.40 -4.39 -20.92
CA VAL A 245 6.10 -5.56 -21.74
C VAL A 245 5.64 -6.68 -20.81
N VAL A 246 4.40 -7.11 -20.98
CA VAL A 246 3.80 -8.17 -20.17
C VAL A 246 3.54 -9.39 -21.05
N THR A 247 3.96 -10.57 -20.57
CA THR A 247 3.76 -11.85 -21.25
C THR A 247 3.16 -12.87 -20.29
N GLY A 248 2.22 -13.69 -20.78
CA GLY A 248 1.76 -14.88 -20.09
C GLY A 248 2.60 -16.07 -20.59
N ASP A 249 3.23 -16.77 -19.67
CA ASP A 249 3.89 -18.04 -19.97
C ASP A 249 3.07 -19.16 -19.36
N SER A 250 2.54 -20.03 -20.21
CA SER A 250 1.70 -21.15 -19.76
C SER A 250 2.48 -22.35 -19.23
N GLY A 251 3.82 -22.28 -19.20
CA GLY A 251 4.71 -23.29 -18.58
C GLY A 251 4.58 -24.72 -19.11
N SER A 252 3.57 -24.98 -19.94
CA SER A 252 3.19 -26.30 -20.41
C SER A 252 3.18 -26.44 -21.94
N GLY A 253 3.85 -25.53 -22.66
CA GLY A 253 3.91 -25.57 -24.13
C GLY A 253 2.61 -25.17 -24.84
N SER A 254 1.62 -24.65 -24.10
CA SER A 254 0.43 -24.04 -24.68
C SER A 254 0.76 -22.63 -25.17
N ALA A 255 -0.06 -22.10 -26.07
CA ALA A 255 0.19 -20.77 -26.66
C ALA A 255 0.43 -19.72 -25.59
N THR A 256 1.60 -19.10 -25.61
CA THR A 256 1.95 -17.93 -24.82
C THR A 256 0.94 -16.82 -25.08
N VAL A 257 0.43 -16.17 -24.06
CA VAL A 257 -0.32 -14.91 -24.26
C VAL A 257 0.65 -13.94 -24.90
N GLY A 258 0.30 -13.39 -26.07
CA GLY A 258 1.15 -12.47 -26.82
C GLY A 258 1.53 -11.26 -25.97
N PRO A 259 2.68 -10.58 -26.26
CA PRO A 259 3.10 -9.48 -25.45
C PRO A 259 2.05 -8.36 -25.44
N ALA A 260 1.71 -7.88 -24.25
CA ALA A 260 0.99 -6.63 -24.04
C ALA A 260 1.99 -5.52 -23.76
N TYR A 261 1.69 -4.32 -24.26
CA TYR A 261 2.56 -3.17 -24.14
C TYR A 261 1.80 -2.01 -23.51
N ALA A 262 2.44 -1.31 -22.58
CA ALA A 262 1.97 -0.04 -22.07
C ALA A 262 3.16 0.92 -21.97
N TRP A 263 2.99 2.16 -22.41
CA TRP A 263 4.05 3.16 -22.38
C TRP A 263 3.50 4.55 -22.10
N ASP A 264 4.39 5.43 -21.67
CA ASP A 264 4.07 6.84 -21.47
C ASP A 264 3.91 7.53 -22.85
N ASP A 265 2.67 7.75 -23.23
CA ASP A 265 2.27 8.38 -24.49
C ASP A 265 1.85 9.87 -24.35
N ASP A 266 1.99 10.45 -23.13
CA ASP A 266 1.72 11.87 -22.91
C ASP A 266 2.91 12.74 -23.37
N PRO A 267 2.79 13.52 -24.46
CA PRO A 267 3.85 14.39 -24.93
C PRO A 267 4.28 15.48 -23.93
N ALA A 268 3.46 15.77 -22.92
CA ALA A 268 3.76 16.72 -21.86
C ALA A 268 4.51 16.07 -20.70
N SER A 269 4.63 14.74 -20.68
CA SER A 269 5.37 14.02 -19.66
C SER A 269 6.88 14.14 -19.86
N LEU A 270 7.63 14.28 -18.77
CA LEU A 270 9.10 14.24 -18.77
C LEU A 270 9.66 12.88 -19.21
N THR A 271 8.83 11.85 -19.18
CA THR A 271 9.19 10.46 -19.51
C THR A 271 8.54 9.94 -20.77
N TYR A 272 8.01 10.85 -21.57
CA TYR A 272 7.37 10.52 -22.83
C TYR A 272 8.20 9.52 -23.65
N ALA A 273 7.67 8.33 -23.87
CA ALA A 273 8.37 7.26 -24.58
C ALA A 273 8.26 7.37 -26.11
N GLY A 274 7.42 8.27 -26.63
CA GLY A 274 7.14 8.43 -28.04
C GLY A 274 5.76 7.89 -28.43
N PRO A 275 5.32 8.16 -29.67
CA PRO A 275 4.01 7.72 -30.14
C PRO A 275 3.90 6.19 -30.29
N ASP A 276 5.01 5.53 -30.62
CA ASP A 276 5.12 4.07 -30.74
C ASP A 276 6.57 3.64 -30.44
N PRO A 277 6.92 3.50 -29.14
CA PRO A 277 8.29 3.14 -28.75
C PRO A 277 8.64 1.68 -29.06
N VAL A 278 7.67 0.85 -29.40
CA VAL A 278 7.89 -0.54 -29.81
C VAL A 278 8.43 -0.58 -31.24
N ALA A 279 7.84 0.21 -32.14
CA ALA A 279 8.29 0.32 -33.52
C ALA A 279 9.49 1.26 -33.67
N ASP A 280 9.53 2.35 -32.89
CA ASP A 280 10.60 3.36 -32.95
C ASP A 280 11.10 3.78 -31.57
N PRO A 281 12.01 3.01 -30.95
CA PRO A 281 12.56 3.30 -29.63
C PRO A 281 13.42 4.58 -29.58
N LEU A 282 13.73 5.18 -30.73
CA LEU A 282 14.49 6.42 -30.85
C LEU A 282 13.58 7.65 -31.13
N ALA A 283 12.27 7.47 -31.14
CA ALA A 283 11.33 8.57 -31.38
C ALA A 283 11.52 9.77 -30.44
N PRO A 284 11.78 9.61 -29.11
CA PRO A 284 12.01 10.76 -28.24
C PRO A 284 13.19 11.61 -28.67
N GLN A 285 14.32 10.98 -29.09
CA GLN A 285 15.52 11.69 -29.55
C GLN A 285 15.26 12.45 -30.88
N ARG A 286 14.48 11.85 -31.79
CA ARG A 286 14.10 12.49 -33.06
C ARG A 286 13.18 13.69 -32.87
N LEU A 287 12.39 13.70 -31.80
CA LEU A 287 11.56 14.83 -31.38
C LEU A 287 12.32 15.89 -30.58
N GLY A 288 13.66 15.78 -30.47
CA GLY A 288 14.50 16.74 -29.76
C GLY A 288 14.58 16.52 -28.25
N LEU A 289 13.99 15.47 -27.75
CA LEU A 289 14.03 15.09 -26.32
C LEU A 289 15.28 14.24 -26.02
N HIS A 290 16.45 14.79 -26.20
CA HIS A 290 17.73 14.08 -26.17
C HIS A 290 18.05 13.37 -24.84
N GLY A 291 17.47 13.79 -23.74
CA GLY A 291 17.65 13.17 -22.41
C GLY A 291 16.70 12.00 -22.17
N VAL A 292 15.60 11.92 -22.89
CA VAL A 292 14.58 10.88 -22.69
C VAL A 292 14.99 9.61 -23.44
N ARG A 293 14.90 8.47 -22.77
CA ARG A 293 15.17 7.16 -23.35
C ARG A 293 14.03 6.22 -23.03
N VAL A 294 13.73 5.34 -23.97
CA VAL A 294 12.83 4.22 -23.71
C VAL A 294 13.51 3.27 -22.73
N ARG A 295 12.93 3.10 -21.56
CA ARG A 295 13.38 2.18 -20.53
C ARG A 295 12.31 1.12 -20.34
N THR A 296 12.64 -0.12 -20.75
CA THR A 296 11.68 -1.21 -20.80
C THR A 296 11.73 -2.04 -19.54
N GLY A 297 10.59 -2.14 -18.86
CA GLY A 297 10.31 -3.14 -17.85
C GLY A 297 9.70 -4.39 -18.48
N ARG A 298 9.91 -5.56 -17.87
CA ARG A 298 9.33 -6.82 -18.31
C ARG A 298 8.64 -7.51 -17.14
N TYR A 299 7.48 -8.07 -17.41
CA TYR A 299 6.76 -8.88 -16.44
C TYR A 299 6.27 -10.16 -17.15
N THR A 300 6.59 -11.30 -16.57
CA THR A 300 6.18 -12.61 -17.08
C THR A 300 5.51 -13.39 -15.96
N SER A 301 4.33 -13.95 -16.22
CA SER A 301 3.60 -14.73 -15.22
C SER A 301 2.76 -15.82 -15.85
N PRO A 302 2.83 -17.06 -15.35
CA PRO A 302 1.95 -18.14 -15.78
C PRO A 302 0.48 -17.90 -15.38
N LEU A 303 0.21 -16.96 -14.48
CA LEU A 303 -1.14 -16.59 -14.04
C LEU A 303 -1.82 -15.62 -15.02
N VAL A 304 -1.09 -15.04 -15.97
CA VAL A 304 -1.63 -14.20 -17.05
C VAL A 304 -2.02 -15.12 -18.22
N THR A 305 -3.32 -15.36 -18.35
CA THR A 305 -3.85 -16.38 -19.28
C THR A 305 -4.63 -15.79 -20.44
N THR A 306 -4.92 -14.49 -20.44
CA THR A 306 -5.64 -13.80 -21.51
C THR A 306 -4.96 -12.49 -21.90
N GLN A 307 -5.14 -12.06 -23.15
CA GLN A 307 -4.59 -10.79 -23.64
C GLN A 307 -5.13 -9.60 -22.82
N GLY A 308 -6.43 -9.55 -22.53
CA GLY A 308 -7.01 -8.46 -21.73
C GLY A 308 -6.46 -8.37 -20.32
N GLN A 309 -6.10 -9.52 -19.71
CA GLN A 309 -5.39 -9.55 -18.42
C GLN A 309 -3.96 -9.00 -18.58
N ALA A 310 -3.24 -9.36 -19.62
CA ALA A 310 -1.91 -8.86 -19.91
C ALA A 310 -1.92 -7.33 -20.12
N ASP A 311 -2.92 -6.82 -20.84
CA ASP A 311 -3.10 -5.38 -21.07
C ASP A 311 -3.37 -4.62 -19.74
N ASP A 312 -4.27 -5.13 -18.90
CA ASP A 312 -4.55 -4.55 -17.57
C ASP A 312 -3.28 -4.50 -16.69
N VAL A 313 -2.50 -5.59 -16.68
CA VAL A 313 -1.25 -5.66 -15.91
C VAL A 313 -0.21 -4.69 -16.46
N ALA A 314 -0.08 -4.57 -17.77
CA ALA A 314 0.87 -3.63 -18.39
C ALA A 314 0.55 -2.18 -18.01
N GLN A 315 -0.73 -1.80 -18.05
CA GLN A 315 -1.20 -0.48 -17.63
C GLN A 315 -0.94 -0.22 -16.12
N ALA A 316 -1.25 -1.19 -15.26
CA ALA A 316 -1.01 -1.06 -13.82
C ALA A 316 0.49 -0.90 -13.50
N LYS A 317 1.35 -1.68 -14.15
CA LYS A 317 2.81 -1.58 -14.01
C LYS A 317 3.35 -0.24 -14.48
N LEU A 318 2.84 0.27 -15.59
CA LEU A 318 3.20 1.58 -16.09
C LEU A 318 2.80 2.67 -15.09
N ALA A 319 1.55 2.66 -14.65
CA ALA A 319 1.05 3.63 -13.67
C ALA A 319 1.86 3.65 -12.37
N ASP A 320 2.30 2.49 -11.90
CA ASP A 320 3.15 2.38 -10.72
C ASP A 320 4.56 2.95 -10.94
N SER A 321 5.13 2.77 -12.14
CA SER A 321 6.49 3.22 -12.47
C SER A 321 6.57 4.71 -12.83
N LEU A 322 5.52 5.31 -13.42
CA LEU A 322 5.51 6.72 -13.81
C LEU A 322 5.45 7.66 -12.58
N GLY A 323 4.95 7.21 -11.45
CA GLY A 323 4.84 8.03 -10.24
C GLY A 323 6.14 8.25 -9.46
N VAL A 324 7.27 7.70 -9.90
CA VAL A 324 8.53 7.70 -9.11
C VAL A 324 9.41 8.96 -9.31
N GLN A 325 9.06 9.85 -10.25
CA GLN A 325 10.00 10.84 -10.76
C GLN A 325 10.16 12.12 -9.95
N ALA A 326 9.16 12.52 -9.21
CA ALA A 326 9.25 13.66 -8.32
C ALA A 326 8.59 13.31 -6.99
N SER A 327 9.35 13.31 -5.93
CA SER A 327 8.86 13.14 -4.57
C SER A 327 8.76 14.49 -3.87
N LEU A 328 7.70 14.67 -3.13
CA LEU A 328 7.50 15.82 -2.25
C LEU A 328 7.40 15.32 -0.82
N SER A 329 8.31 15.81 0.03
CA SER A 329 8.27 15.57 1.47
C SER A 329 7.84 16.83 2.19
N PHE A 330 6.82 16.76 3.01
CA PHE A 330 6.32 17.90 3.79
C PHE A 330 5.68 17.43 5.10
N THR A 331 5.53 18.35 6.03
CA THR A 331 4.77 18.11 7.27
C THR A 331 3.45 18.84 7.20
N SER A 332 2.36 18.17 7.51
CA SER A 332 1.00 18.71 7.47
C SER A 332 0.29 18.50 8.80
N VAL A 333 -0.88 19.14 8.94
CA VAL A 333 -1.85 18.79 9.98
C VAL A 333 -2.17 17.31 9.89
N CYS A 334 -2.15 16.61 11.03
CA CYS A 334 -2.42 15.17 11.06
C CYS A 334 -3.86 14.86 10.69
N ASN A 335 -4.03 14.17 9.56
CA ASN A 335 -5.28 13.53 9.16
C ASN A 335 -5.11 11.99 9.28
N PRO A 336 -5.54 11.38 10.38
CA PRO A 336 -5.35 9.94 10.60
C PRO A 336 -6.18 9.06 9.66
N ALA A 337 -7.12 9.64 8.92
CA ALA A 337 -7.91 8.90 7.94
C ALA A 337 -7.22 8.78 6.57
N LEU A 338 -6.12 9.51 6.36
CA LEU A 338 -5.34 9.43 5.13
C LEU A 338 -4.58 8.10 5.07
N GLU A 339 -4.70 7.40 3.94
CA GLU A 339 -4.06 6.11 3.71
C GLU A 339 -2.98 6.21 2.63
N PRO A 340 -1.93 5.39 2.70
CA PRO A 340 -1.00 5.24 1.59
C PRO A 340 -1.77 4.80 0.32
N GLY A 341 -1.47 5.43 -0.82
CA GLY A 341 -2.21 5.24 -2.06
C GLY A 341 -3.34 6.26 -2.29
N ASP A 342 -3.65 7.11 -1.32
CA ASP A 342 -4.60 8.21 -1.52
C ASP A 342 -4.00 9.32 -2.39
N VAL A 343 -4.83 9.92 -3.25
CA VAL A 343 -4.46 11.10 -4.03
C VAL A 343 -4.93 12.36 -3.31
N VAL A 344 -3.99 13.26 -3.09
CA VAL A 344 -4.23 14.57 -2.47
C VAL A 344 -3.87 15.69 -3.42
N GLU A 345 -4.49 16.87 -3.24
CA GLU A 345 -4.02 18.10 -3.84
C GLU A 345 -3.26 18.92 -2.80
N VAL A 346 -2.02 19.29 -3.11
CA VAL A 346 -1.16 20.10 -2.24
C VAL A 346 -0.97 21.48 -2.84
N GLU A 347 -1.18 22.53 -2.06
CA GLU A 347 -0.85 23.89 -2.46
C GLU A 347 0.65 24.13 -2.28
N VAL A 348 1.43 23.89 -3.35
CA VAL A 348 2.90 24.01 -3.35
C VAL A 348 3.38 25.48 -3.35
N SER A 349 2.57 26.38 -3.93
CA SER A 349 2.76 27.84 -3.87
C SER A 349 1.40 28.53 -3.92
N GLU A 350 1.33 29.82 -3.64
CA GLU A 350 0.08 30.56 -3.56
C GLU A 350 -0.78 30.38 -4.84
N GLY A 351 -1.93 29.72 -4.68
CA GLY A 351 -2.87 29.42 -5.75
C GLY A 351 -2.45 28.30 -6.72
N ARG A 352 -1.27 27.69 -6.52
CA ARG A 352 -0.80 26.58 -7.34
C ARG A 352 -1.00 25.25 -6.63
N TRP A 353 -1.87 24.43 -7.14
CA TRP A 353 -2.21 23.10 -6.63
C TRP A 353 -1.63 22.01 -7.51
N GLU A 354 -1.06 20.99 -6.88
CA GLU A 354 -0.51 19.82 -7.56
C GLU A 354 -1.09 18.55 -6.96
N ARG A 355 -1.32 17.54 -7.81
CA ARG A 355 -1.78 16.22 -7.40
C ARG A 355 -0.60 15.36 -6.98
N HIS A 356 -0.72 14.76 -5.83
CA HIS A 356 0.26 13.86 -5.25
C HIS A 356 -0.38 12.58 -4.76
N LEU A 357 0.30 11.46 -4.99
CA LEU A 357 -0.04 10.18 -4.41
C LEU A 357 0.73 10.02 -3.10
N ILE A 358 0.06 9.70 -2.02
CA ILE A 358 0.68 9.45 -0.71
C ILE A 358 1.39 8.10 -0.74
N ASP A 359 2.70 8.07 -0.53
CA ASP A 359 3.47 6.85 -0.31
C ASP A 359 3.54 6.50 1.17
N SER A 360 3.89 7.48 2.01
CA SER A 360 3.89 7.27 3.45
C SER A 360 3.40 8.50 4.22
N SER A 361 2.83 8.26 5.38
CA SER A 361 2.23 9.30 6.22
C SER A 361 2.43 9.02 7.71
N PRO A 362 3.68 8.92 8.20
CA PRO A 362 3.95 8.66 9.62
C PRO A 362 3.49 9.80 10.53
N TYR A 363 2.92 9.45 11.67
CA TYR A 363 2.51 10.41 12.70
C TYR A 363 2.59 9.85 14.11
N ALA A 364 2.82 10.75 15.08
CA ALA A 364 2.72 10.40 16.49
C ALA A 364 1.24 10.27 16.90
N LEU A 365 0.90 9.20 17.61
CA LEU A 365 -0.44 9.02 18.17
C LEU A 365 -0.74 10.10 19.21
N GLY A 366 -1.88 10.77 19.05
CA GLY A 366 -2.21 11.96 19.84
C GLY A 366 -1.57 13.26 19.32
N GLY A 367 -0.70 13.16 18.31
CA GLY A 367 -0.04 14.30 17.68
C GLY A 367 -0.96 15.11 16.77
N VAL A 368 -0.53 16.33 16.48
CA VAL A 368 -1.27 17.29 15.62
C VAL A 368 -0.69 17.41 14.22
N SER A 369 0.50 16.84 13.97
CA SER A 369 1.18 16.86 12.69
C SER A 369 1.50 15.45 12.20
N MET A 370 1.63 15.33 10.88
CA MET A 370 2.08 14.13 10.18
C MET A 370 3.11 14.52 9.14
N ALA A 371 4.13 13.69 8.96
CA ALA A 371 5.02 13.81 7.83
C ALA A 371 4.38 13.09 6.62
N CYS A 372 4.44 13.69 5.45
CA CYS A 372 3.97 13.08 4.22
C CYS A 372 5.12 12.92 3.25
N GLN A 373 5.26 11.72 2.71
CA GLN A 373 6.08 11.47 1.52
C GLN A 373 5.14 11.12 0.39
N THR A 374 5.32 11.79 -0.73
CA THR A 374 4.41 11.66 -1.86
C THR A 374 5.18 11.57 -3.16
N ARG A 375 4.51 11.08 -4.20
CA ARG A 375 5.02 11.10 -5.57
C ARG A 375 4.06 11.81 -6.50
N THR A 376 4.63 12.41 -7.55
CA THR A 376 3.87 12.98 -8.67
C THR A 376 4.59 12.68 -9.98
N SER A 377 3.82 12.52 -11.07
CA SER A 377 4.38 12.26 -12.40
C SER A 377 4.59 13.52 -13.23
N THR A 378 4.03 14.65 -12.85
CA THR A 378 4.01 15.85 -13.68
C THR A 378 4.40 17.07 -12.88
N ARG A 379 5.64 17.54 -13.12
CA ARG A 379 5.96 18.95 -12.93
C ARG A 379 5.56 19.66 -14.22
N ARG A 380 4.38 20.25 -14.30
CA ARG A 380 4.10 21.26 -15.32
C ARG A 380 4.89 22.50 -14.88
N LEU A 381 5.99 22.75 -15.59
CA LEU A 381 6.76 24.01 -15.48
C LEU A 381 5.89 25.21 -15.82
#